data_3724b8e2ce7bf2a775cc38f25015e7b0
#
_entry.id   3724b8e2ce7bf2a775cc38f25015e7b0
#
_cell.length_a   1.000
_cell.length_b   1.000
_cell.length_c   1.000
_cell.angle_alpha   90.00
_cell.angle_beta   90.00
_cell.angle_gamma   90.00
#
_symmetry.space_group_name_H-M   'P 1'
#
loop_
_entity.id
_entity.type
_entity.pdbx_description
1 polymer ?
#
loop_
_entity_poly.entity_id
_entity_poly.type
_entity_poly.pdbx_seq_one_letter_code
_entity_poly.pdbx_strand_id
1 'polypeptide(L)'
;RGAEIYGEQYLVADRWVRTNGLPARAKEWARGQSPEFGPFIVSFVDGLNAWAREHQADLSAEAKQVLPVTVEDVYAHCLRVIHYDWIVNPQKLDNRLKRAEQDVHGSNEWAIAPSYSASGKAMLLSNSHLQWGDMHTYFEVQLTAPGVTSYGAVWVGFPVLRQCFNDFLGWTQTTNNPAESDLYKLVPRDGGYVLDGVVKPFDTSSEVIKIKGANGAVREETLNIRRSVHGPVVAEWQGAPVAMRVAAIDRPKLFEQFWRMGLAHNLDEWQYAMRMQQLPLFNTAYADRDGHIAYVYNSTLPVHPTGDYRFWQGVVPGDRSDLIASTIVPYDRIPKVIDPPTGWVQNQYDFVDGKSL
;
A
#
# COMPACT_ATOMS: atom_id res chain seq x y z
N ARG A 1 -17.30 -6.66 -3.17
CA ARG A 1 -18.46 -7.12 -3.96
C ARG A 1 -18.03 -7.77 -5.29
N GLY A 2 -16.76 -8.19 -5.42
CA GLY A 2 -16.29 -8.80 -6.65
C GLY A 2 -17.06 -10.07 -7.02
N ALA A 3 -17.27 -10.96 -6.06
CA ALA A 3 -18.00 -12.21 -6.28
C ALA A 3 -19.49 -11.99 -6.58
N GLU A 4 -20.11 -10.95 -6.04
CA GLU A 4 -21.51 -10.58 -6.32
C GLU A 4 -21.69 -10.08 -7.75
N ILE A 5 -20.72 -9.35 -8.29
CA ILE A 5 -20.81 -8.67 -9.58
C ILE A 5 -20.24 -9.55 -10.70
N TYR A 6 -19.05 -10.08 -10.50
CA TYR A 6 -18.26 -10.78 -11.52
C TYR A 6 -18.24 -12.29 -11.37
N GLY A 7 -18.71 -12.85 -10.24
CA GLY A 7 -18.82 -14.28 -10.04
C GLY A 7 -17.76 -14.90 -9.14
N GLU A 8 -17.76 -16.21 -9.05
CA GLU A 8 -17.05 -17.02 -8.06
C GLU A 8 -15.52 -16.86 -8.10
N GLN A 9 -14.94 -16.50 -9.25
CA GLN A 9 -13.49 -16.24 -9.39
C GLN A 9 -12.98 -15.10 -8.49
N TYR A 10 -13.86 -14.22 -8.01
CA TYR A 10 -13.51 -13.14 -7.08
C TYR A 10 -13.74 -13.48 -5.60
N LEU A 11 -14.24 -14.69 -5.30
CA LEU A 11 -14.59 -15.07 -3.94
C LEU A 11 -13.39 -15.08 -2.98
N VAL A 12 -12.23 -15.56 -3.46
CA VAL A 12 -10.99 -15.55 -2.66
C VAL A 12 -10.60 -14.10 -2.28
N ALA A 13 -10.68 -13.18 -3.23
CA ALA A 13 -10.40 -11.78 -3.01
C ALA A 13 -11.41 -11.14 -2.03
N ASP A 14 -12.70 -11.41 -2.19
CA ASP A 14 -13.74 -10.88 -1.28
C ASP A 14 -13.57 -11.42 0.15
N ARG A 15 -13.28 -12.70 0.33
CA ARG A 15 -12.96 -13.28 1.64
C ARG A 15 -11.75 -12.61 2.27
N TRP A 16 -10.67 -12.44 1.50
CA TRP A 16 -9.44 -11.81 1.97
C TRP A 16 -9.65 -10.36 2.43
N VAL A 17 -10.28 -9.56 1.61
CA VAL A 17 -10.60 -8.16 1.91
C VAL A 17 -11.43 -8.02 3.18
N ARG A 18 -12.43 -8.89 3.37
CA ARG A 18 -13.31 -8.87 4.56
C ARG A 18 -12.62 -9.41 5.80
N THR A 19 -11.87 -10.52 5.68
CA THR A 19 -11.08 -11.06 6.80
C THR A 19 -10.12 -10.01 7.36
N ASN A 20 -9.50 -9.23 6.48
CA ASN A 20 -8.57 -8.17 6.86
C ASN A 20 -9.26 -6.84 7.25
N GLY A 21 -10.60 -6.79 7.21
CA GLY A 21 -11.37 -5.63 7.67
C GLY A 21 -11.22 -4.38 6.79
N LEU A 22 -10.83 -4.51 5.52
CA LEU A 22 -10.59 -3.37 4.63
C LEU A 22 -11.79 -2.42 4.49
N PRO A 23 -13.05 -2.89 4.40
CA PRO A 23 -14.20 -1.98 4.32
C PRO A 23 -14.38 -1.09 5.55
N ALA A 24 -14.14 -1.63 6.75
CA ALA A 24 -14.20 -0.85 7.99
C ALA A 24 -13.04 0.15 8.06
N ARG A 25 -11.84 -0.29 7.68
CA ARG A 25 -10.64 0.55 7.62
C ARG A 25 -10.79 1.70 6.64
N ALA A 26 -11.39 1.47 5.47
CA ALA A 26 -11.66 2.52 4.49
C ALA A 26 -12.55 3.64 5.07
N LYS A 27 -13.57 3.28 5.86
CA LYS A 27 -14.40 4.26 6.58
C LYS A 27 -13.61 5.06 7.61
N GLU A 28 -12.70 4.40 8.35
CA GLU A 28 -11.82 5.07 9.29
C GLU A 28 -10.86 6.02 8.55
N TRP A 29 -10.28 5.58 7.43
CA TRP A 29 -9.40 6.40 6.63
C TRP A 29 -10.13 7.62 6.04
N ALA A 30 -11.34 7.46 5.53
CA ALA A 30 -12.15 8.56 5.03
C ALA A 30 -12.39 9.65 6.11
N ARG A 31 -12.59 9.24 7.36
CA ARG A 31 -12.79 10.16 8.50
C ARG A 31 -11.49 10.77 9.04
N GLY A 32 -10.36 10.10 8.83
CA GLY A 32 -9.04 10.49 9.37
C GLY A 32 -8.29 11.53 8.54
N GLN A 33 -8.93 12.13 7.53
CA GLN A 33 -8.28 13.11 6.66
C GLN A 33 -8.15 14.48 7.33
N SER A 34 -7.11 15.23 6.93
CA SER A 34 -6.98 16.61 7.39
C SER A 34 -8.09 17.50 6.81
N PRO A 35 -8.47 18.59 7.50
CA PRO A 35 -9.43 19.56 6.99
C PRO A 35 -8.96 20.22 5.68
N GLU A 36 -7.66 20.31 5.45
CA GLU A 36 -7.07 20.88 4.24
C GLU A 36 -7.16 19.94 3.06
N PHE A 37 -6.96 18.64 3.26
CA PHE A 37 -6.91 17.65 2.17
C PHE A 37 -8.24 16.95 1.91
N GLY A 38 -9.04 16.71 2.92
CA GLY A 38 -10.33 16.00 2.81
C GLY A 38 -11.24 16.53 1.68
N PRO A 39 -11.42 17.85 1.51
CA PRO A 39 -12.23 18.43 0.44
C PRO A 39 -11.77 18.06 -0.99
N PHE A 40 -10.47 17.82 -1.22
CA PHE A 40 -9.98 17.38 -2.54
C PHE A 40 -10.49 15.99 -2.90
N ILE A 41 -10.54 15.06 -1.93
CA ILE A 41 -11.08 13.72 -2.17
C ILE A 41 -12.59 13.78 -2.45
N VAL A 42 -13.32 14.61 -1.73
CA VAL A 42 -14.76 14.82 -1.98
C VAL A 42 -14.96 15.34 -3.40
N SER A 43 -14.19 16.36 -3.81
CA SER A 43 -14.28 16.93 -5.17
C SER A 43 -13.93 15.92 -6.26
N PHE A 44 -12.93 15.03 -6.02
CA PHE A 44 -12.61 13.95 -6.93
C PHE A 44 -13.78 12.97 -7.11
N VAL A 45 -14.39 12.56 -6.01
CA VAL A 45 -15.58 11.68 -6.01
C VAL A 45 -16.77 12.34 -6.69
N ASP A 46 -17.00 13.61 -6.43
CA ASP A 46 -18.07 14.38 -7.08
C ASP A 46 -17.87 14.45 -8.59
N GLY A 47 -16.61 14.66 -9.04
CA GLY A 47 -16.25 14.65 -10.46
C GLY A 47 -16.51 13.30 -11.13
N LEU A 48 -16.10 12.19 -10.48
CA LEU A 48 -16.39 10.83 -10.98
C LEU A 48 -17.89 10.58 -11.12
N ASN A 49 -18.66 10.95 -10.11
CA ASN A 49 -20.10 10.76 -10.12
C ASN A 49 -20.82 11.70 -11.11
N ALA A 50 -20.30 12.92 -11.32
CA ALA A 50 -20.83 13.82 -12.35
C ALA A 50 -20.63 13.23 -13.74
N TRP A 51 -19.40 12.82 -14.06
CA TRP A 51 -19.11 12.18 -15.32
C TRP A 51 -19.98 10.93 -15.56
N ALA A 52 -20.12 10.08 -14.55
CA ALA A 52 -20.93 8.87 -14.65
C ALA A 52 -22.41 9.16 -14.91
N ARG A 53 -22.96 10.25 -14.36
CA ARG A 53 -24.35 10.69 -14.65
C ARG A 53 -24.53 11.16 -16.09
N GLU A 54 -23.54 11.84 -16.64
CA GLU A 54 -23.58 12.39 -18.00
C GLU A 54 -23.33 11.32 -19.07
N HIS A 55 -22.60 10.24 -18.73
CA HIS A 55 -22.14 9.22 -19.66
C HIS A 55 -22.75 7.84 -19.38
N GLN A 56 -24.01 7.79 -19.01
CA GLN A 56 -24.70 6.54 -18.65
C GLN A 56 -24.67 5.48 -19.77
N ALA A 57 -24.63 5.90 -21.03
CA ALA A 57 -24.58 5.00 -22.18
C ALA A 57 -23.23 4.28 -22.31
N ASP A 58 -22.15 4.90 -21.82
CA ASP A 58 -20.79 4.38 -21.92
C ASP A 58 -20.43 3.42 -20.76
N LEU A 59 -21.27 3.37 -19.73
CA LEU A 59 -21.02 2.54 -18.55
C LEU A 59 -21.46 1.10 -18.75
N SER A 60 -20.60 0.15 -18.37
CA SER A 60 -20.97 -1.26 -18.31
C SER A 60 -22.06 -1.53 -17.26
N ALA A 61 -22.75 -2.65 -17.40
CA ALA A 61 -23.76 -3.07 -16.43
C ALA A 61 -23.18 -3.27 -15.01
N GLU A 62 -21.93 -3.70 -14.93
CA GLU A 62 -21.19 -3.89 -13.68
C GLU A 62 -20.86 -2.55 -13.04
N ALA A 63 -20.35 -1.59 -13.81
CA ALA A 63 -20.05 -0.24 -13.32
C ALA A 63 -21.28 0.44 -12.73
N LYS A 64 -22.43 0.30 -13.38
CA LYS A 64 -23.73 0.86 -12.90
C LYS A 64 -24.15 0.32 -11.53
N GLN A 65 -23.72 -0.91 -11.15
CA GLN A 65 -24.08 -1.53 -9.86
C GLN A 65 -23.27 -0.97 -8.67
N VAL A 66 -22.17 -0.27 -8.92
CA VAL A 66 -21.30 0.29 -7.89
C VAL A 66 -21.40 1.80 -7.74
N LEU A 67 -22.22 2.43 -8.56
CA LEU A 67 -22.48 3.87 -8.50
C LEU A 67 -23.60 4.21 -7.51
N PRO A 68 -23.58 5.40 -6.90
CA PRO A 68 -22.50 6.38 -6.95
C PRO A 68 -21.27 5.92 -6.17
N VAL A 69 -20.07 6.32 -6.63
CA VAL A 69 -18.82 6.12 -5.89
C VAL A 69 -18.82 7.01 -4.64
N THR A 70 -18.26 6.51 -3.54
CA THR A 70 -18.13 7.22 -2.28
C THR A 70 -16.65 7.50 -1.94
N VAL A 71 -16.40 8.38 -0.99
CA VAL A 71 -15.05 8.63 -0.47
C VAL A 71 -14.45 7.35 0.12
N GLU A 72 -15.27 6.54 0.80
CA GLU A 72 -14.86 5.26 1.35
C GLU A 72 -14.44 4.27 0.25
N ASP A 73 -15.07 4.29 -0.92
CA ASP A 73 -14.68 3.43 -2.05
C ASP A 73 -13.30 3.78 -2.59
N VAL A 74 -12.95 5.07 -2.65
CA VAL A 74 -11.60 5.53 -3.04
C VAL A 74 -10.55 5.04 -2.06
N TYR A 75 -10.81 5.12 -0.75
CA TYR A 75 -9.89 4.57 0.25
C TYR A 75 -9.87 3.05 0.28
N ALA A 76 -11.00 2.38 0.03
CA ALA A 76 -11.04 0.93 -0.11
C ALA A 76 -10.20 0.45 -1.30
N HIS A 77 -10.25 1.17 -2.41
CA HIS A 77 -9.40 0.91 -3.57
C HIS A 77 -7.92 1.11 -3.24
N CYS A 78 -7.56 2.20 -2.58
CA CYS A 78 -6.19 2.44 -2.11
C CYS A 78 -5.68 1.31 -1.21
N LEU A 79 -6.46 0.92 -0.20
CA LEU A 79 -6.13 -0.18 0.69
C LEU A 79 -6.00 -1.50 -0.07
N ARG A 80 -6.88 -1.77 -1.04
CA ARG A 80 -6.80 -2.95 -1.90
C ARG A 80 -5.49 -2.97 -2.66
N VAL A 81 -5.12 -1.88 -3.34
CA VAL A 81 -3.89 -1.81 -4.15
C VAL A 81 -2.67 -1.92 -3.25
N ILE A 82 -2.53 -1.03 -2.27
CA ILE A 82 -1.29 -0.92 -1.49
C ILE A 82 -1.14 -2.07 -0.50
N HIS A 83 -2.16 -2.37 0.32
CA HIS A 83 -2.03 -3.34 1.40
C HIS A 83 -2.39 -4.76 0.96
N TYR A 84 -3.42 -4.90 0.12
CA TYR A 84 -3.89 -6.20 -0.33
C TYR A 84 -3.02 -6.80 -1.43
N ASP A 85 -2.52 -6.01 -2.37
CA ASP A 85 -1.72 -6.50 -3.49
C ASP A 85 -0.22 -6.40 -3.22
N TRP A 86 0.27 -5.19 -2.85
CA TRP A 86 1.70 -4.97 -2.68
C TRP A 86 2.28 -5.57 -1.40
N ILE A 87 1.65 -5.40 -0.24
CA ILE A 87 2.22 -5.87 1.02
C ILE A 87 1.97 -7.36 1.17
N VAL A 88 0.70 -7.78 1.21
CA VAL A 88 0.35 -9.19 1.35
C VAL A 88 -0.99 -9.48 0.68
N ASN A 89 -0.96 -10.38 -0.27
CA ASN A 89 -2.14 -10.99 -0.88
C ASN A 89 -2.17 -12.50 -0.54
N PRO A 90 -3.23 -13.25 -0.87
CA PRO A 90 -3.31 -14.68 -0.57
C PRO A 90 -2.16 -15.50 -1.13
N GLN A 91 -1.64 -15.16 -2.31
CA GLN A 91 -0.52 -15.86 -2.92
C GLN A 91 0.80 -15.58 -2.19
N LYS A 92 1.06 -14.31 -1.83
CA LYS A 92 2.24 -13.94 -1.04
C LYS A 92 2.21 -14.60 0.34
N LEU A 93 1.02 -14.66 0.98
CA LEU A 93 0.85 -15.38 2.24
C LEU A 93 1.18 -16.86 2.09
N ASP A 94 0.64 -17.51 1.07
CA ASP A 94 0.88 -18.94 0.80
C ASP A 94 2.38 -19.21 0.55
N ASN A 95 3.03 -18.39 -0.26
CA ASN A 95 4.47 -18.48 -0.51
C ASN A 95 5.28 -18.33 0.79
N ARG A 96 4.95 -17.38 1.65
CA ARG A 96 5.61 -17.21 2.96
C ARG A 96 5.43 -18.43 3.86
N LEU A 97 4.22 -18.97 3.96
CA LEU A 97 3.94 -20.17 4.75
C LEU A 97 4.69 -21.41 4.24
N LYS A 98 4.87 -21.52 2.94
CA LYS A 98 5.61 -22.60 2.28
C LYS A 98 7.11 -22.34 2.18
N ARG A 99 7.59 -21.13 2.55
CA ARG A 99 8.97 -20.66 2.32
C ARG A 99 9.40 -20.77 0.86
N ALA A 100 8.45 -20.57 -0.05
CA ALA A 100 8.68 -20.50 -1.50
C ALA A 100 9.23 -19.13 -1.89
N GLU A 101 9.95 -19.07 -2.99
CA GLU A 101 10.35 -17.79 -3.59
C GLU A 101 9.12 -16.94 -3.93
N GLN A 102 9.24 -15.65 -3.73
CA GLN A 102 8.19 -14.71 -4.09
C GLN A 102 8.40 -14.24 -5.52
N ASP A 103 7.32 -14.21 -6.31
CA ASP A 103 7.32 -13.50 -7.58
C ASP A 103 7.56 -12.01 -7.32
N VAL A 104 8.52 -11.46 -8.00
CA VAL A 104 8.96 -10.10 -7.77
C VAL A 104 8.75 -9.27 -9.02
N HIS A 105 7.92 -8.23 -8.89
CA HIS A 105 7.81 -7.19 -9.89
C HIS A 105 8.94 -6.19 -9.71
N GLY A 106 9.64 -5.86 -10.79
CA GLY A 106 10.73 -4.90 -10.79
C GLY A 106 10.30 -3.49 -11.21
N SER A 107 11.21 -2.57 -11.07
CA SER A 107 11.14 -1.20 -11.59
C SER A 107 12.55 -0.63 -11.60
N ASN A 108 12.80 0.41 -12.38
CA ASN A 108 14.08 1.12 -12.37
C ASN A 108 13.86 2.58 -12.04
N GLU A 109 14.78 3.14 -11.27
CA GLU A 109 14.85 4.58 -11.02
C GLU A 109 16.31 5.04 -10.98
N TRP A 110 16.57 6.19 -11.56
CA TRP A 110 17.87 6.85 -11.50
C TRP A 110 17.67 8.33 -11.22
N ALA A 111 18.50 8.89 -10.34
CA ALA A 111 18.68 10.34 -10.24
C ALA A 111 20.16 10.68 -10.45
N ILE A 112 20.42 11.67 -11.30
CA ILE A 112 21.76 12.07 -11.74
C ILE A 112 21.97 13.55 -11.43
N ALA A 113 23.05 13.88 -10.72
CA ALA A 113 23.39 15.26 -10.38
C ALA A 113 23.84 16.07 -11.62
N PRO A 114 23.73 17.40 -11.59
CA PRO A 114 24.14 18.29 -12.70
C PRO A 114 25.54 18.06 -13.22
N SER A 115 26.50 17.70 -12.35
CA SER A 115 27.89 17.45 -12.71
C SER A 115 28.12 16.27 -13.66
N TYR A 116 27.15 15.35 -13.74
CA TYR A 116 27.17 14.16 -14.61
C TYR A 116 26.21 14.28 -15.79
N SER A 117 25.51 15.40 -15.91
CA SER A 117 24.55 15.64 -16.99
C SER A 117 25.13 16.58 -18.03
N ALA A 118 25.04 16.23 -19.31
CA ALA A 118 25.47 17.10 -20.41
C ALA A 118 24.67 18.42 -20.47
N SER A 119 23.47 18.45 -19.92
CA SER A 119 22.65 19.67 -19.82
C SER A 119 23.05 20.58 -18.65
N GLY A 120 23.90 20.11 -17.73
CA GLY A 120 24.19 20.80 -16.47
C GLY A 120 23.01 20.90 -15.52
N LYS A 121 21.98 20.06 -15.70
CA LYS A 121 20.79 19.99 -14.87
C LYS A 121 20.65 18.60 -14.27
N ALA A 122 20.00 18.48 -13.10
CA ALA A 122 19.67 17.18 -12.56
C ALA A 122 18.73 16.43 -13.49
N MET A 123 18.82 15.11 -13.50
CA MET A 123 17.97 14.22 -14.30
C MET A 123 17.34 13.16 -13.41
N LEU A 124 16.09 12.82 -13.70
CA LEU A 124 15.35 11.76 -13.02
C LEU A 124 14.75 10.81 -14.07
N LEU A 125 14.96 9.50 -13.90
CA LEU A 125 14.33 8.45 -14.70
C LEU A 125 13.38 7.63 -13.84
N SER A 126 12.21 7.38 -14.39
CA SER A 126 11.16 6.55 -13.79
C SER A 126 10.75 5.47 -14.78
N ASN A 127 10.80 4.20 -14.36
CA ASN A 127 10.41 3.07 -15.19
C ASN A 127 9.78 1.95 -14.36
N SER A 128 8.47 1.86 -14.36
CA SER A 128 7.69 0.82 -13.68
C SER A 128 7.50 -0.39 -14.58
N HIS A 129 7.81 -1.61 -14.10
CA HIS A 129 7.61 -2.88 -14.80
C HIS A 129 6.34 -3.58 -14.30
N LEU A 130 5.19 -2.93 -14.43
CA LEU A 130 3.91 -3.45 -13.99
C LEU A 130 3.08 -3.97 -15.16
N GLN A 131 2.10 -4.81 -14.87
CA GLN A 131 1.14 -5.28 -15.86
C GLN A 131 0.33 -4.10 -16.43
N TRP A 132 0.06 -4.16 -17.74
CA TRP A 132 -0.75 -3.15 -18.44
C TRP A 132 -2.23 -3.49 -18.31
N GLY A 133 -2.71 -3.53 -17.09
CA GLY A 133 -4.11 -3.85 -16.83
C GLY A 133 -4.47 -3.86 -15.35
N ASP A 134 -5.76 -3.94 -15.07
CA ASP A 134 -6.38 -3.95 -13.74
C ASP A 134 -5.87 -2.80 -12.87
N MET A 135 -5.60 -3.06 -11.60
CA MET A 135 -5.22 -2.06 -10.61
C MET A 135 -3.83 -1.44 -10.82
N HIS A 136 -3.04 -1.97 -11.74
CA HIS A 136 -1.71 -1.45 -12.08
C HIS A 136 -1.73 -0.54 -13.32
N THR A 137 -2.88 -0.29 -13.91
CA THR A 137 -3.00 0.60 -15.06
C THR A 137 -2.70 2.04 -14.66
N TYR A 138 -1.73 2.64 -15.36
CA TYR A 138 -1.40 4.05 -15.26
C TYR A 138 -2.05 4.85 -16.37
N PHE A 139 -2.28 6.12 -16.11
CA PHE A 139 -2.45 7.15 -17.13
C PHE A 139 -1.67 8.41 -16.75
N GLU A 140 -1.31 9.19 -17.76
CA GLU A 140 -0.60 10.45 -17.58
C GLU A 140 -1.57 11.59 -17.35
N VAL A 141 -1.21 12.49 -16.44
CA VAL A 141 -2.01 13.65 -16.07
C VAL A 141 -1.13 14.87 -15.89
N GLN A 142 -1.55 15.99 -16.44
CA GLN A 142 -1.08 17.32 -16.05
C GLN A 142 -2.15 18.03 -15.23
N LEU A 143 -1.78 18.50 -14.06
CA LEU A 143 -2.63 19.30 -13.18
C LEU A 143 -2.12 20.73 -13.18
N THR A 144 -2.98 21.67 -13.59
CA THR A 144 -2.65 23.11 -13.58
C THR A 144 -3.77 23.85 -12.87
N ALA A 145 -3.42 24.48 -11.75
CA ALA A 145 -4.32 25.32 -10.96
C ALA A 145 -3.50 26.43 -10.28
N PRO A 146 -4.12 27.45 -9.68
CA PRO A 146 -3.37 28.45 -8.91
C PRO A 146 -2.47 27.78 -7.86
N GLY A 147 -1.15 28.00 -7.98
CA GLY A 147 -0.13 27.42 -7.09
C GLY A 147 0.18 25.93 -7.33
N VAL A 148 -0.36 25.30 -8.38
CA VAL A 148 -0.10 23.91 -8.73
C VAL A 148 0.19 23.80 -10.22
N THR A 149 1.38 23.31 -10.57
CA THR A 149 1.72 22.85 -11.92
C THR A 149 2.48 21.55 -11.76
N SER A 150 1.83 20.43 -11.97
CA SER A 150 2.40 19.10 -11.79
C SER A 150 2.03 18.19 -12.95
N TYR A 151 2.99 17.37 -13.37
CA TYR A 151 2.79 16.34 -14.39
C TYR A 151 3.28 14.99 -13.86
N GLY A 152 2.63 13.92 -14.27
CA GLY A 152 3.09 12.60 -13.90
C GLY A 152 2.10 11.50 -14.20
N ALA A 153 2.33 10.36 -13.57
CA ALA A 153 1.53 9.16 -13.72
C ALA A 153 0.71 8.87 -12.46
N VAL A 154 -0.53 8.47 -12.68
CA VAL A 154 -1.47 8.09 -11.62
C VAL A 154 -2.03 6.70 -11.89
N TRP A 155 -2.23 5.91 -10.85
CA TRP A 155 -3.04 4.69 -10.96
C TRP A 155 -4.52 5.03 -11.13
N VAL A 156 -5.18 4.32 -12.03
CA VAL A 156 -6.63 4.47 -12.22
C VAL A 156 -7.37 4.36 -10.88
N GLY A 157 -8.19 5.35 -10.57
CA GLY A 157 -8.92 5.45 -9.30
C GLY A 157 -8.17 6.13 -8.15
N PHE A 158 -6.91 6.54 -8.33
CA PHE A 158 -6.18 7.35 -7.35
C PHE A 158 -6.37 8.84 -7.63
N PRO A 159 -6.61 9.66 -6.60
CA PRO A 159 -6.86 11.10 -6.77
C PRO A 159 -5.58 11.94 -6.82
N VAL A 160 -4.40 11.34 -6.77
CA VAL A 160 -3.09 12.03 -6.67
C VAL A 160 -2.05 11.35 -7.57
N LEU A 161 -1.08 12.13 -8.04
CA LEU A 161 0.05 11.62 -8.80
C LEU A 161 0.91 10.69 -7.94
N ARG A 162 1.25 9.54 -8.49
CA ARG A 162 2.10 8.54 -7.82
C ARG A 162 3.58 8.71 -8.18
N GLN A 163 3.86 9.16 -9.39
CA GLN A 163 5.16 9.58 -9.88
C GLN A 163 4.95 10.96 -10.47
N CYS A 164 5.76 11.92 -10.08
CA CYS A 164 5.44 13.32 -10.30
C CYS A 164 6.70 14.13 -10.55
N PHE A 165 6.56 15.15 -11.38
CA PHE A 165 7.44 16.32 -11.37
C PHE A 165 6.62 17.61 -11.51
N ASN A 166 7.19 18.69 -11.00
CA ASN A 166 6.67 20.03 -11.10
C ASN A 166 7.80 20.98 -11.60
N ASP A 167 7.61 22.28 -11.55
CA ASP A 167 8.60 23.24 -12.01
C ASP A 167 9.91 23.25 -11.18
N PHE A 168 9.94 22.56 -10.05
CA PHE A 168 11.02 22.61 -9.07
C PHE A 168 11.75 21.28 -8.92
N LEU A 169 11.03 20.19 -8.88
CA LEU A 169 11.54 18.85 -8.54
C LEU A 169 10.74 17.74 -9.20
N GLY A 170 11.28 16.53 -9.11
CA GLY A 170 10.57 15.31 -9.45
C GLY A 170 10.92 14.18 -8.49
N TRP A 171 10.03 13.19 -8.41
CA TRP A 171 10.25 11.97 -7.66
C TRP A 171 9.59 10.77 -8.33
N THR A 172 10.17 9.60 -8.11
CA THR A 172 9.69 8.34 -8.65
C THR A 172 9.86 7.22 -7.63
N GLN A 173 9.29 6.06 -7.92
CA GLN A 173 9.28 4.95 -6.98
C GLN A 173 9.58 3.62 -7.65
N THR A 174 10.37 2.78 -6.97
CA THR A 174 10.56 1.37 -7.30
C THR A 174 10.06 0.48 -6.17
N THR A 175 9.78 -0.77 -6.50
CA THR A 175 9.42 -1.77 -5.49
C THR A 175 10.59 -2.01 -4.55
N ASN A 176 10.31 -2.06 -3.26
CA ASN A 176 11.16 -2.67 -2.25
C ASN A 176 10.42 -3.82 -1.57
N ASN A 177 11.10 -4.54 -0.70
CA ASN A 177 10.52 -5.70 -0.02
C ASN A 177 10.82 -5.64 1.49
N PRO A 178 10.42 -4.58 2.19
CA PRO A 178 10.55 -4.53 3.63
C PRO A 178 9.59 -5.51 4.31
N ALA A 179 9.85 -5.83 5.59
CA ALA A 179 8.97 -6.68 6.40
C ALA A 179 7.82 -5.85 7.00
N GLU A 180 6.85 -5.45 6.17
CA GLU A 180 5.71 -4.63 6.62
C GLU A 180 4.57 -5.45 7.23
N SER A 181 4.63 -6.77 7.16
CA SER A 181 3.63 -7.64 7.78
C SER A 181 4.27 -8.78 8.54
N ASP A 182 3.78 -9.02 9.74
CA ASP A 182 4.21 -10.11 10.62
C ASP A 182 3.16 -11.19 10.68
N LEU A 183 3.59 -12.46 10.67
CA LEU A 183 2.74 -13.63 10.81
C LEU A 183 3.00 -14.29 12.16
N TYR A 184 1.94 -14.48 12.95
CA TYR A 184 2.01 -15.01 14.30
C TYR A 184 1.30 -16.37 14.39
N LYS A 185 2.02 -17.44 14.72
CA LYS A 185 1.46 -18.76 15.02
C LYS A 185 0.85 -18.72 16.42
N LEU A 186 -0.47 -18.73 16.51
CA LEU A 186 -1.19 -18.71 17.77
C LEU A 186 -1.18 -20.11 18.41
N VAL A 187 -1.22 -20.17 19.72
CA VAL A 187 -1.37 -21.42 20.49
C VAL A 187 -2.84 -21.55 20.90
N PRO A 188 -3.65 -22.37 20.21
CA PRO A 188 -5.06 -22.48 20.52
C PRO A 188 -5.28 -23.18 21.86
N ARG A 189 -6.20 -22.68 22.70
CA ARG A 189 -6.61 -23.28 23.97
C ARG A 189 -8.02 -22.82 24.36
N ASP A 190 -8.87 -23.74 24.79
CA ASP A 190 -10.20 -23.48 25.35
C ASP A 190 -11.06 -22.52 24.52
N GLY A 191 -11.07 -22.69 23.17
CA GLY A 191 -11.81 -21.82 22.25
C GLY A 191 -11.19 -20.45 21.99
N GLY A 192 -10.05 -20.14 22.62
CA GLY A 192 -9.26 -18.93 22.47
C GLY A 192 -7.81 -19.24 22.02
N TYR A 193 -6.89 -18.37 22.41
CA TYR A 193 -5.45 -18.52 22.19
C TYR A 193 -4.66 -18.07 23.43
N VAL A 194 -3.47 -18.61 23.60
CA VAL A 194 -2.57 -18.26 24.72
C VAL A 194 -1.77 -17.00 24.35
N LEU A 195 -1.66 -16.06 25.30
CA LEU A 195 -0.75 -14.92 25.27
C LEU A 195 -0.13 -14.74 26.67
N ASP A 196 1.20 -14.79 26.77
CA ASP A 196 1.95 -14.70 28.04
C ASP A 196 1.41 -15.65 29.13
N GLY A 197 1.09 -16.88 28.72
CA GLY A 197 0.54 -17.91 29.61
C GLY A 197 -0.95 -17.79 29.94
N VAL A 198 -1.62 -16.73 29.50
CA VAL A 198 -3.05 -16.47 29.75
C VAL A 198 -3.88 -16.76 28.49
N VAL A 199 -5.01 -17.48 28.65
CA VAL A 199 -5.96 -17.70 27.56
C VAL A 199 -6.72 -16.40 27.29
N LYS A 200 -6.69 -15.95 26.05
CA LYS A 200 -7.45 -14.80 25.53
C LYS A 200 -8.52 -15.28 24.56
N PRO A 201 -9.76 -14.77 24.63
CA PRO A 201 -10.78 -15.07 23.64
C PRO A 201 -10.40 -14.43 22.28
N PHE A 202 -10.87 -15.04 21.18
CA PHE A 202 -10.90 -14.35 19.90
C PHE A 202 -12.00 -13.30 19.90
N ASP A 203 -11.72 -12.13 19.32
CA ASP A 203 -12.77 -11.25 18.83
C ASP A 203 -13.35 -11.86 17.54
N THR A 204 -14.65 -12.11 17.53
CA THR A 204 -15.33 -12.81 16.44
C THR A 204 -16.41 -11.95 15.80
N SER A 205 -16.49 -12.05 14.49
CA SER A 205 -17.58 -11.43 13.71
C SER A 205 -17.95 -12.32 12.54
N SER A 206 -19.13 -12.08 11.95
CA SER A 206 -19.59 -12.78 10.76
C SER A 206 -20.02 -11.75 9.72
N GLU A 207 -19.68 -12.02 8.47
CA GLU A 207 -20.11 -11.24 7.29
C GLU A 207 -20.75 -12.15 6.26
N VAL A 208 -21.70 -11.62 5.48
CA VAL A 208 -22.33 -12.35 4.37
C VAL A 208 -21.68 -11.91 3.07
N ILE A 209 -21.21 -12.89 2.29
CA ILE A 209 -20.68 -12.69 0.94
C ILE A 209 -21.73 -13.18 -0.04
N LYS A 210 -22.13 -12.31 -0.96
CA LYS A 210 -23.00 -12.65 -2.09
C LYS A 210 -22.14 -13.10 -3.27
N ILE A 211 -22.56 -14.16 -3.93
CA ILE A 211 -21.80 -14.82 -4.99
C ILE A 211 -22.72 -15.07 -6.18
N LYS A 212 -22.41 -14.47 -7.31
CA LYS A 212 -23.13 -14.67 -8.56
C LYS A 212 -22.68 -15.99 -9.21
N GLY A 213 -23.61 -16.93 -9.39
CA GLY A 213 -23.37 -18.16 -10.12
C GLY A 213 -23.39 -17.98 -11.64
N ALA A 214 -22.96 -19.00 -12.37
CA ALA A 214 -22.91 -18.99 -13.83
C ALA A 214 -24.27 -18.77 -14.50
N ASN A 215 -25.36 -19.17 -13.85
CA ASN A 215 -26.73 -18.98 -14.30
C ASN A 215 -27.32 -17.60 -13.89
N GLY A 216 -26.53 -16.73 -13.29
CA GLY A 216 -26.95 -15.42 -12.78
C GLY A 216 -27.66 -15.45 -11.42
N ALA A 217 -27.92 -16.63 -10.84
CA ALA A 217 -28.49 -16.74 -9.49
C ALA A 217 -27.44 -16.32 -8.44
N VAL A 218 -27.89 -15.61 -7.40
CA VAL A 218 -27.02 -15.18 -6.30
C VAL A 218 -27.22 -16.13 -5.11
N ARG A 219 -26.14 -16.71 -4.61
CA ARG A 219 -26.10 -17.42 -3.33
C ARG A 219 -25.38 -16.60 -2.28
N GLU A 220 -25.64 -16.90 -1.03
CA GLU A 220 -24.98 -16.27 0.12
C GLU A 220 -24.07 -17.28 0.83
N GLU A 221 -22.96 -16.77 1.33
CA GLU A 221 -22.02 -17.52 2.16
C GLU A 221 -21.67 -16.71 3.41
N THR A 222 -21.72 -17.33 4.58
CA THR A 222 -21.31 -16.71 5.82
C THR A 222 -19.80 -16.88 6.01
N LEU A 223 -19.09 -15.77 6.11
CA LEU A 223 -17.68 -15.70 6.47
C LEU A 223 -17.54 -15.43 7.96
N ASN A 224 -17.03 -16.40 8.71
CA ASN A 224 -16.69 -16.20 10.13
C ASN A 224 -15.26 -15.70 10.26
N ILE A 225 -15.08 -14.59 10.93
CA ILE A 225 -13.79 -13.90 11.09
C ILE A 225 -13.39 -13.98 12.57
N ARG A 226 -12.17 -14.43 12.82
CA ARG A 226 -11.54 -14.42 14.16
C ARG A 226 -10.39 -13.42 14.17
N ARG A 227 -10.27 -12.65 15.23
CA ARG A 227 -9.16 -11.70 15.45
C ARG A 227 -8.51 -11.96 16.79
N SER A 228 -7.19 -11.87 16.82
CA SER A 228 -6.39 -11.85 18.04
C SER A 228 -5.83 -10.43 18.26
N VAL A 229 -5.06 -10.22 19.32
CA VAL A 229 -4.32 -8.96 19.53
C VAL A 229 -3.30 -8.67 18.44
N HIS A 230 -2.86 -9.70 17.70
CA HIS A 230 -1.93 -9.57 16.59
C HIS A 230 -2.60 -9.08 15.30
N GLY A 231 -3.91 -9.34 15.16
CA GLY A 231 -4.70 -9.03 13.97
C GLY A 231 -5.64 -10.18 13.59
N PRO A 232 -6.20 -10.15 12.36
CA PRO A 232 -7.08 -11.20 11.87
C PRO A 232 -6.34 -12.54 11.72
N VAL A 233 -7.05 -13.64 11.99
CA VAL A 233 -6.60 -14.99 11.63
C VAL A 233 -6.79 -15.15 10.13
N VAL A 234 -5.71 -15.34 9.39
CA VAL A 234 -5.69 -15.36 7.91
C VAL A 234 -5.43 -16.74 7.32
N ALA A 235 -4.94 -17.68 8.14
CA ALA A 235 -4.63 -19.03 7.70
C ALA A 235 -4.64 -20.01 8.87
N GLU A 236 -4.68 -21.31 8.53
CA GLU A 236 -4.27 -22.42 9.41
C GLU A 236 -2.96 -22.98 8.88
N TRP A 237 -1.96 -23.11 9.75
CA TRP A 237 -0.62 -23.60 9.37
C TRP A 237 -0.05 -24.50 10.45
N GLN A 238 0.37 -25.71 10.06
CA GLN A 238 0.88 -26.73 10.98
C GLN A 238 -0.03 -26.96 12.20
N GLY A 239 -1.34 -27.04 11.96
CA GLY A 239 -2.35 -27.34 12.98
C GLY A 239 -2.66 -26.19 13.95
N ALA A 240 -2.25 -24.96 13.63
CA ALA A 240 -2.50 -23.79 14.46
C ALA A 240 -2.95 -22.59 13.61
N PRO A 241 -3.83 -21.71 14.18
CA PRO A 241 -4.22 -20.47 13.52
C PRO A 241 -3.02 -19.52 13.38
N VAL A 242 -2.94 -18.85 12.22
CA VAL A 242 -1.95 -17.80 11.97
C VAL A 242 -2.66 -16.46 11.86
N ALA A 243 -2.31 -15.54 12.76
CA ALA A 243 -2.75 -14.16 12.70
C ALA A 243 -1.75 -13.30 11.94
N MET A 244 -2.24 -12.25 11.28
CA MET A 244 -1.42 -11.32 10.51
C MET A 244 -1.55 -9.91 11.05
N ARG A 245 -0.40 -9.26 11.23
CA ARG A 245 -0.29 -7.83 11.55
C ARG A 245 0.36 -7.10 10.38
N VAL A 246 -0.30 -6.06 9.89
CA VAL A 246 0.26 -5.17 8.86
C VAL A 246 0.67 -3.87 9.53
N ALA A 247 1.93 -3.48 9.35
CA ALA A 247 2.45 -2.24 9.92
C ALA A 247 1.76 -1.03 9.28
N ALA A 248 1.52 0.00 10.10
CA ALA A 248 0.98 1.29 9.66
C ALA A 248 -0.35 1.24 8.88
N ILE A 249 -1.11 0.16 8.97
CA ILE A 249 -2.45 0.06 8.36
C ILE A 249 -3.44 1.11 8.94
N ASP A 250 -3.11 1.70 10.07
CA ASP A 250 -3.84 2.75 10.77
C ASP A 250 -3.44 4.18 10.35
N ARG A 251 -2.60 4.33 9.30
CA ARG A 251 -2.11 5.61 8.80
C ARG A 251 -2.91 6.07 7.58
N PRO A 252 -3.94 6.94 7.75
CA PRO A 252 -4.96 7.20 6.73
C PRO A 252 -4.55 8.23 5.66
N LYS A 253 -3.40 8.91 5.80
CA LYS A 253 -3.07 10.11 5.02
C LYS A 253 -2.14 9.84 3.83
N LEU A 254 -2.19 8.64 3.25
CA LEU A 254 -1.34 8.24 2.13
C LEU A 254 -1.49 9.18 0.92
N PHE A 255 -2.70 9.51 0.54
CA PHE A 255 -2.94 10.45 -0.56
C PHE A 255 -2.50 11.87 -0.22
N GLU A 256 -2.68 12.31 1.02
CA GLU A 256 -2.18 13.62 1.47
C GLU A 256 -0.64 13.69 1.41
N GLN A 257 0.06 12.61 1.74
CA GLN A 257 1.51 12.58 1.62
C GLN A 257 1.95 12.70 0.15
N PHE A 258 1.38 11.94 -0.77
CA PHE A 258 1.66 12.08 -2.20
C PHE A 258 1.38 13.50 -2.71
N TRP A 259 0.26 14.07 -2.30
CA TRP A 259 -0.11 15.44 -2.65
C TRP A 259 0.93 16.45 -2.16
N ARG A 260 1.34 16.37 -0.90
CA ARG A 260 2.37 17.26 -0.32
C ARG A 260 3.74 17.09 -0.99
N MET A 261 4.11 15.86 -1.34
CA MET A 261 5.33 15.59 -2.11
C MET A 261 5.27 16.27 -3.48
N GLY A 262 4.13 16.23 -4.16
CA GLY A 262 3.92 16.85 -5.47
C GLY A 262 3.84 18.38 -5.45
N LEU A 263 3.55 18.99 -4.30
CA LEU A 263 3.52 20.44 -4.12
C LEU A 263 4.85 21.04 -3.61
N ALA A 264 5.80 20.21 -3.21
CA ALA A 264 7.09 20.67 -2.67
C ALA A 264 7.90 21.45 -3.71
N HIS A 265 8.65 22.47 -3.27
CA HIS A 265 9.47 23.31 -4.12
C HIS A 265 10.97 23.03 -3.99
N ASN A 266 11.38 22.28 -2.99
CA ASN A 266 12.77 21.96 -2.68
C ASN A 266 12.86 20.65 -1.88
N LEU A 267 14.10 20.20 -1.65
CA LEU A 267 14.39 18.96 -0.92
C LEU A 267 13.84 18.96 0.51
N ASP A 268 13.92 20.08 1.22
CA ASP A 268 13.46 20.17 2.61
C ASP A 268 11.93 20.02 2.73
N GLU A 269 11.18 20.69 1.86
CA GLU A 269 9.72 20.55 1.80
C GLU A 269 9.31 19.13 1.40
N TRP A 270 10.01 18.53 0.46
CA TRP A 270 9.77 17.15 0.05
C TRP A 270 10.07 16.17 1.19
N GLN A 271 11.20 16.33 1.88
CA GLN A 271 11.52 15.51 3.05
C GLN A 271 10.50 15.71 4.20
N TYR A 272 9.98 16.93 4.37
CA TYR A 272 8.91 17.18 5.34
C TYR A 272 7.66 16.33 5.03
N ALA A 273 7.28 16.25 3.75
CA ALA A 273 6.20 15.35 3.33
C ALA A 273 6.55 13.86 3.55
N MET A 274 7.79 13.45 3.29
CA MET A 274 8.25 12.08 3.55
C MET A 274 8.21 11.71 5.04
N ARG A 275 8.46 12.67 5.95
CA ARG A 275 8.34 12.45 7.41
C ARG A 275 6.92 12.13 7.88
N MET A 276 5.90 12.32 7.06
CA MET A 276 4.55 11.85 7.37
C MET A 276 4.49 10.33 7.49
N GLN A 277 5.36 9.59 6.82
CA GLN A 277 5.46 8.12 6.84
C GLN A 277 4.10 7.43 6.67
N GLN A 278 3.34 7.86 5.69
CA GLN A 278 2.04 7.28 5.34
C GLN A 278 2.15 6.25 4.20
N LEU A 279 3.28 6.28 3.47
CA LEU A 279 3.60 5.33 2.41
C LEU A 279 4.29 4.12 3.02
N PRO A 280 3.67 2.93 2.98
CA PRO A 280 4.21 1.77 3.70
C PRO A 280 5.46 1.17 3.03
N LEU A 281 5.62 1.34 1.73
CA LEU A 281 6.70 0.75 0.93
C LEU A 281 7.09 1.67 -0.22
N PHE A 282 7.97 1.19 -1.09
CA PHE A 282 8.58 1.80 -2.28
C PHE A 282 9.81 2.63 -1.98
N ASN A 283 10.95 2.19 -2.54
CA ASN A 283 12.09 3.08 -2.69
C ASN A 283 11.65 4.34 -3.41
N THR A 284 12.28 5.46 -3.10
CA THR A 284 11.93 6.73 -3.73
C THR A 284 13.19 7.46 -4.13
N ALA A 285 13.36 7.72 -5.42
CA ALA A 285 14.38 8.60 -5.96
C ALA A 285 13.81 10.01 -6.18
N TYR A 286 14.65 11.00 -5.99
CA TYR A 286 14.34 12.42 -6.05
C TYR A 286 15.42 13.16 -6.83
N ALA A 287 15.02 14.19 -7.59
CA ALA A 287 15.94 15.17 -8.16
C ALA A 287 15.25 16.54 -8.24
N ASP A 288 16.01 17.65 -8.08
CA ASP A 288 15.48 18.99 -8.19
C ASP A 288 16.33 19.92 -9.10
N ARG A 289 15.77 21.08 -9.36
CA ARG A 289 16.40 22.10 -10.19
C ARG A 289 17.62 22.78 -9.55
N ASP A 290 17.73 22.68 -8.23
CA ASP A 290 18.85 23.24 -7.47
C ASP A 290 20.05 22.29 -7.47
N GLY A 291 19.85 21.06 -8.00
CA GLY A 291 20.90 20.07 -8.25
C GLY A 291 20.97 18.98 -7.21
N HIS A 292 20.08 18.96 -6.23
CA HIS A 292 20.01 17.90 -5.25
C HIS A 292 19.45 16.62 -5.85
N ILE A 293 20.02 15.50 -5.43
CA ILE A 293 19.50 14.15 -5.72
C ILE A 293 19.41 13.36 -4.43
N ALA A 294 18.40 12.50 -4.32
CA ALA A 294 18.27 11.65 -3.15
C ALA A 294 17.70 10.27 -3.52
N TYR A 295 18.01 9.29 -2.67
CA TYR A 295 17.39 7.98 -2.63
C TYR A 295 16.97 7.66 -1.20
N VAL A 296 15.75 7.23 -1.02
CA VAL A 296 15.19 6.83 0.27
C VAL A 296 14.66 5.40 0.16
N TYR A 297 15.19 4.49 0.99
CA TYR A 297 14.58 3.18 1.20
C TYR A 297 13.31 3.37 2.04
N ASN A 298 12.28 3.91 1.43
CA ASN A 298 11.07 4.28 2.15
C ASN A 298 10.26 3.05 2.55
N SER A 299 9.88 3.01 3.83
CA SER A 299 8.97 2.00 4.36
C SER A 299 8.45 2.40 5.74
N THR A 300 7.34 1.81 6.13
CA THR A 300 6.85 1.85 7.52
C THR A 300 7.30 0.61 8.28
N LEU A 301 8.63 0.44 8.37
CA LEU A 301 9.24 -0.71 9.03
C LEU A 301 8.84 -0.78 10.50
N PRO A 302 8.23 -1.89 10.97
CA PRO A 302 7.99 -2.10 12.39
C PRO A 302 9.33 -2.18 13.14
N VAL A 303 9.36 -1.63 14.36
CA VAL A 303 10.49 -1.81 15.27
C VAL A 303 10.35 -3.18 15.90
N HIS A 304 11.09 -4.14 15.39
CA HIS A 304 11.13 -5.49 15.92
C HIS A 304 12.04 -5.58 17.14
N PRO A 305 11.58 -6.20 18.24
CA PRO A 305 12.33 -6.22 19.49
C PRO A 305 13.53 -7.17 19.47
N THR A 306 13.51 -8.18 18.61
CA THR A 306 14.55 -9.22 18.48
C THR A 306 14.47 -9.88 17.10
N GLY A 307 15.46 -10.71 16.77
CA GLY A 307 15.53 -11.43 15.50
C GLY A 307 16.07 -10.58 14.36
N ASP A 308 16.36 -11.25 13.26
CA ASP A 308 16.77 -10.62 12.01
C ASP A 308 15.64 -10.61 10.98
N TYR A 309 15.92 -10.09 9.80
CA TYR A 309 14.97 -10.06 8.68
C TYR A 309 14.39 -11.46 8.36
N ARG A 310 15.21 -12.51 8.38
CA ARG A 310 14.77 -13.88 8.07
C ARG A 310 13.80 -14.43 9.11
N PHE A 311 14.01 -14.09 10.39
CA PHE A 311 13.10 -14.46 11.47
C PHE A 311 11.71 -13.87 11.21
N TRP A 312 11.63 -12.59 10.85
CA TRP A 312 10.37 -11.86 10.64
C TRP A 312 9.71 -12.13 9.29
N GLN A 313 10.46 -12.59 8.30
CA GLN A 313 9.87 -13.12 7.06
C GLN A 313 9.15 -14.47 7.26
N GLY A 314 9.46 -15.18 8.33
CA GLY A 314 8.80 -16.43 8.72
C GLY A 314 7.47 -16.21 9.46
N VAL A 315 7.07 -17.27 10.16
CA VAL A 315 5.95 -17.25 11.11
C VAL A 315 6.55 -17.29 12.52
N VAL A 316 6.27 -16.24 13.29
CA VAL A 316 6.86 -16.07 14.62
C VAL A 316 5.91 -16.57 15.72
N PRO A 317 6.40 -16.86 16.96
CA PRO A 317 5.55 -17.25 18.07
C PRO A 317 4.49 -16.19 18.37
N GLY A 318 3.21 -16.63 18.48
CA GLY A 318 2.07 -15.76 18.79
C GLY A 318 1.59 -15.85 20.22
N ASP A 319 2.33 -16.50 21.11
CA ASP A 319 2.02 -16.63 22.53
C ASP A 319 2.82 -15.64 23.41
N ARG A 320 3.56 -14.71 22.79
CA ARG A 320 4.43 -13.73 23.44
C ARG A 320 4.09 -12.31 23.01
N SER A 321 3.67 -11.48 23.96
CA SER A 321 3.33 -10.08 23.69
C SER A 321 4.54 -9.20 23.38
N ASP A 322 5.72 -9.55 23.90
CA ASP A 322 6.96 -8.84 23.64
C ASP A 322 7.46 -8.94 22.18
N LEU A 323 6.88 -9.84 21.37
CA LEU A 323 7.12 -9.90 19.93
C LEU A 323 6.17 -9.02 19.09
N ILE A 324 5.18 -8.37 19.70
CA ILE A 324 4.24 -7.51 18.98
C ILE A 324 4.88 -6.14 18.74
N ALA A 325 5.26 -5.86 17.49
CA ALA A 325 5.75 -4.55 17.12
C ALA A 325 4.62 -3.50 17.21
N SER A 326 4.82 -2.45 18.00
CA SER A 326 3.84 -1.39 18.26
C SER A 326 4.22 -0.03 17.64
N THR A 327 5.46 0.11 17.19
CA THR A 327 6.02 1.35 16.62
C THR A 327 6.73 1.07 15.30
N ILE A 328 6.93 2.12 14.51
CA ILE A 328 7.71 2.05 13.28
C ILE A 328 9.04 2.81 13.44
N VAL A 329 10.01 2.44 12.61
CA VAL A 329 11.30 3.14 12.53
C VAL A 329 11.06 4.59 12.09
N PRO A 330 11.53 5.61 12.84
CA PRO A 330 11.36 7.01 12.45
C PRO A 330 12.05 7.32 11.12
N TYR A 331 11.49 8.24 10.34
CA TYR A 331 12.02 8.65 9.03
C TYR A 331 13.53 8.97 9.05
N ASP A 332 14.00 9.66 10.09
CA ASP A 332 15.41 10.05 10.17
C ASP A 332 16.37 8.87 10.34
N ARG A 333 15.87 7.70 10.73
CA ARG A 333 16.62 6.44 10.85
C ARG A 333 16.42 5.48 9.68
N ILE A 334 15.52 5.80 8.73
CA ILE A 334 15.37 5.02 7.50
C ILE A 334 16.61 5.20 6.63
N PRO A 335 17.16 4.12 6.03
CA PRO A 335 18.30 4.22 5.11
C PRO A 335 17.99 5.19 3.96
N LYS A 336 18.88 6.14 3.75
CA LYS A 336 18.77 7.12 2.65
C LYS A 336 20.13 7.68 2.28
N VAL A 337 20.24 8.12 1.04
CA VAL A 337 21.41 8.78 0.50
C VAL A 337 20.95 10.10 -0.10
N ILE A 338 21.62 11.19 0.26
CA ILE A 338 21.35 12.55 -0.24
C ILE A 338 22.68 13.11 -0.73
N ASP A 339 22.69 13.64 -1.95
CA ASP A 339 23.83 14.27 -2.61
C ASP A 339 25.14 13.45 -2.51
N PRO A 340 25.14 12.16 -2.92
CA PRO A 340 26.33 11.35 -2.80
C PRO A 340 27.47 11.93 -3.66
N PRO A 341 28.73 11.78 -3.21
CA PRO A 341 29.90 12.24 -3.99
C PRO A 341 30.02 11.59 -5.38
N THR A 342 29.39 10.42 -5.58
CA THR A 342 29.31 9.74 -6.87
C THR A 342 28.49 10.52 -7.91
N GLY A 343 27.64 11.45 -7.49
CA GLY A 343 26.80 12.27 -8.36
C GLY A 343 25.63 11.51 -9.00
N TRP A 344 25.31 10.31 -8.53
CA TRP A 344 24.12 9.56 -8.97
C TRP A 344 23.62 8.59 -7.90
N VAL A 345 22.35 8.28 -7.96
CA VAL A 345 21.69 7.20 -7.23
C VAL A 345 20.87 6.38 -8.20
N GLN A 346 20.74 5.09 -7.94
CA GLN A 346 19.92 4.19 -8.76
C GLN A 346 19.32 3.07 -7.92
N ASN A 347 18.19 2.57 -8.37
CA ASN A 347 17.68 1.28 -8.01
C ASN A 347 17.29 0.56 -9.29
N GLN A 348 17.91 -0.57 -9.53
CA GLN A 348 17.51 -1.57 -10.49
C GLN A 348 17.11 -2.73 -9.64
N TYR A 349 15.90 -3.21 -9.80
CA TYR A 349 15.42 -4.31 -8.99
C TYR A 349 16.45 -5.47 -9.01
N ASP A 350 17.44 -5.35 -8.17
CA ASP A 350 18.34 -6.44 -7.81
C ASP A 350 17.89 -6.96 -6.44
N PHE A 351 17.82 -8.27 -6.34
CA PHE A 351 17.70 -8.94 -5.06
C PHE A 351 18.93 -8.54 -4.26
N VAL A 352 18.74 -7.61 -3.35
CA VAL A 352 19.77 -7.33 -2.35
C VAL A 352 19.71 -8.52 -1.38
N ASP A 353 20.66 -9.44 -1.53
CA ASP A 353 20.81 -10.61 -0.66
C ASP A 353 21.26 -10.26 0.77
N GLY A 354 21.01 -9.02 1.20
CA GLY A 354 21.40 -8.47 2.50
C GLY A 354 22.89 -8.16 2.61
N LYS A 355 23.65 -8.14 1.52
CA LYS A 355 25.10 -7.91 1.53
C LYS A 355 25.56 -6.63 0.82
N SER A 356 24.66 -5.87 0.22
CA SER A 356 25.00 -4.68 -0.57
C SER A 356 24.37 -3.39 -0.04
N LEU A 357 24.45 -3.15 1.25
CA LEU A 357 24.36 -1.80 1.85
C LEU A 357 25.40 -1.69 2.94
#